data_79990a55e8634f1b20c0a280c5dba062
#
_entry.id   79990a55e8634f1b20c0a280c5dba062
#
_cell.length_a   1.000
_cell.length_b   1.000
_cell.length_c   1.000
_cell.angle_alpha   90.00
_cell.angle_beta   90.00
_cell.angle_gamma   90.00
#
_symmetry.space_group_name_H-M   'P 1'
#
loop_
_entity.id
_entity.type
_entity.pdbx_description
1 polymer ?
#
loop_
_entity_poly.entity_id
_entity_poly.type
_entity_poly.pdbx_seq_one_letter_code
_entity_poly.pdbx_strand_id
1 'polypeptide(L)'
;LNFLPKKKQIKFSASWLEAHAYDKKQNNSKVWIDPNLKTWSKATLKRVPIISYKSAKSDKKLLLKWLKSLHCYGFAKMIGCEKKSGTIVKIAKLFGYVRETNYGKWFDVKSKSNAVNLAYTNLGLKAHTDNPYRNPVPTMQILHCLKSSTKGGDSKVVDGFKAALLLKKENKNYFNLLSKYCSRFEFKGKKNVHLKSRFPMITLSPDNELTAIHFNNRSIAPITDVPYNDMTNYYKAYRKFS
;
A
#
# COMPACT_ATOMS: atom_id res chain seq x y z
N LEU A 1 -1.48 -35.35 25.55
CA LEU A 1 -1.39 -34.46 26.71
C LEU A 1 -2.73 -34.40 27.45
N ASN A 2 -2.68 -34.59 28.76
CA ASN A 2 -3.83 -34.48 29.63
C ASN A 2 -3.81 -33.14 30.37
N PHE A 3 -4.86 -32.34 30.24
CA PHE A 3 -4.96 -31.05 30.88
C PHE A 3 -5.87 -31.13 32.13
N LEU A 4 -5.32 -30.81 33.29
CA LEU A 4 -6.09 -30.66 34.53
C LEU A 4 -6.71 -29.27 34.62
N PRO A 5 -7.89 -29.12 35.31
CA PRO A 5 -8.62 -30.13 36.10
C PRO A 5 -9.64 -30.97 35.33
N LYS A 6 -9.91 -30.68 34.04
CA LYS A 6 -11.00 -31.32 33.28
C LYS A 6 -10.66 -32.62 32.59
N LYS A 7 -9.47 -33.21 32.80
CA LYS A 7 -8.93 -34.41 32.11
C LYS A 7 -9.14 -34.41 30.59
N LYS A 8 -9.13 -33.24 29.97
CA LYS A 8 -9.32 -33.08 28.53
C LYS A 8 -8.10 -33.61 27.79
N GLN A 9 -8.30 -34.62 26.97
CA GLN A 9 -7.23 -35.13 26.09
C GLN A 9 -7.21 -34.35 24.79
N ILE A 10 -6.03 -33.89 24.40
CA ILE A 10 -5.78 -33.26 23.11
C ILE A 10 -4.66 -34.03 22.41
N LYS A 11 -4.90 -34.41 21.17
CA LYS A 11 -3.89 -35.06 20.31
C LYS A 11 -3.17 -34.03 19.47
N PHE A 12 -1.87 -34.04 19.47
CA PHE A 12 -1.02 -33.25 18.58
C PHE A 12 -0.25 -34.21 17.68
N SER A 13 -0.04 -33.86 16.42
CA SER A 13 0.88 -34.63 15.57
C SER A 13 2.33 -34.44 16.05
N ALA A 14 3.16 -35.47 15.91
CA ALA A 14 4.57 -35.36 16.27
C ALA A 14 5.28 -34.27 15.45
N SER A 15 4.95 -34.15 14.18
CA SER A 15 5.47 -33.08 13.29
C SER A 15 5.09 -31.67 13.75
N TRP A 16 3.87 -31.50 14.29
CA TRP A 16 3.47 -30.21 14.84
C TRP A 16 4.27 -29.89 16.11
N LEU A 17 4.41 -30.86 17.02
CA LEU A 17 5.22 -30.68 18.24
C LEU A 17 6.67 -30.39 17.93
N GLU A 18 7.25 -31.10 16.95
CA GLU A 18 8.61 -30.85 16.49
C GLU A 18 8.81 -29.47 15.91
N ALA A 19 7.86 -29.00 15.09
CA ALA A 19 7.91 -27.67 14.49
C ALA A 19 7.73 -26.52 15.51
N HIS A 20 7.17 -26.80 16.70
CA HIS A 20 6.89 -25.83 17.76
C HIS A 20 7.71 -26.05 19.03
N ALA A 21 8.74 -26.89 18.97
CA ALA A 21 9.64 -27.14 20.10
C ALA A 21 10.54 -25.91 20.33
N TYR A 22 10.66 -25.45 21.59
CA TYR A 22 11.45 -24.27 21.94
C TYR A 22 12.95 -24.53 22.01
N ASP A 23 13.35 -25.77 22.13
CA ASP A 23 14.74 -26.22 22.23
C ASP A 23 15.44 -26.33 20.86
N LYS A 24 14.68 -26.32 19.77
CA LYS A 24 15.23 -26.29 18.42
C LYS A 24 15.30 -24.88 17.90
N LYS A 25 16.41 -24.54 17.23
CA LYS A 25 16.54 -23.30 16.47
C LYS A 25 15.49 -23.36 15.34
N GLN A 26 14.31 -22.82 15.62
CA GLN A 26 13.28 -22.74 14.60
C GLN A 26 13.84 -21.90 13.46
N ASN A 27 13.81 -22.42 12.24
CA ASN A 27 13.88 -21.60 11.03
C ASN A 27 12.61 -20.74 10.99
N ASN A 28 12.52 -19.77 11.90
CA ASN A 28 11.48 -18.80 11.92
C ASN A 28 11.66 -17.98 10.64
N SER A 29 11.00 -18.43 9.57
CA SER A 29 10.79 -17.56 8.44
C SER A 29 10.21 -16.27 9.00
N LYS A 30 10.88 -15.16 8.76
CA LYS A 30 10.35 -13.84 9.03
C LYS A 30 9.06 -13.72 8.25
N VAL A 31 7.90 -13.81 8.92
CA VAL A 31 6.59 -13.99 8.23
C VAL A 31 5.79 -12.69 8.18
N TRP A 32 6.44 -11.54 8.41
CA TRP A 32 5.78 -10.25 8.31
C TRP A 32 5.39 -9.89 6.89
N ILE A 33 6.13 -10.41 5.91
CA ILE A 33 5.89 -10.19 4.49
C ILE A 33 5.64 -11.54 3.80
N ASP A 34 4.56 -11.62 3.02
CA ASP A 34 4.29 -12.80 2.21
C ASP A 34 5.48 -13.08 1.27
N PRO A 35 6.08 -14.29 1.31
CA PRO A 35 7.20 -14.66 0.45
C PRO A 35 6.86 -14.63 -1.05
N ASN A 36 5.57 -14.62 -1.41
CA ASN A 36 5.12 -14.49 -2.80
C ASN A 36 5.16 -13.05 -3.31
N LEU A 37 5.38 -12.07 -2.46
CA LEU A 37 5.51 -10.66 -2.84
C LEU A 37 6.77 -10.46 -3.69
N LYS A 38 6.61 -9.82 -4.86
CA LYS A 38 7.71 -9.58 -5.81
C LYS A 38 7.85 -8.11 -6.08
N THR A 39 9.01 -7.56 -5.76
CA THR A 39 9.37 -6.22 -6.20
C THR A 39 9.68 -6.20 -7.68
N TRP A 40 9.34 -5.11 -8.34
CA TRP A 40 9.48 -5.00 -9.79
C TRP A 40 10.01 -3.64 -10.24
N SER A 41 10.41 -3.58 -11.50
CA SER A 41 10.74 -2.37 -12.24
C SER A 41 10.23 -2.50 -13.67
N LYS A 42 10.31 -1.45 -14.47
CA LYS A 42 9.99 -1.51 -15.90
C LYS A 42 10.76 -2.63 -16.64
N ALA A 43 11.99 -2.91 -16.22
CA ALA A 43 12.82 -3.95 -16.83
C ALA A 43 12.39 -5.37 -16.44
N THR A 44 11.85 -5.56 -15.22
CA THR A 44 11.52 -6.89 -14.67
C THR A 44 10.05 -7.28 -14.81
N LEU A 45 9.14 -6.31 -14.82
CA LEU A 45 7.72 -6.56 -15.02
C LEU A 45 7.38 -6.51 -16.52
N LYS A 46 7.48 -7.63 -17.18
CA LYS A 46 7.26 -7.74 -18.63
C LYS A 46 5.80 -7.59 -19.05
N ARG A 47 4.85 -7.93 -18.17
CA ARG A 47 3.40 -7.87 -18.44
C ARG A 47 2.63 -7.43 -17.21
N VAL A 48 1.76 -6.44 -17.39
CA VAL A 48 0.80 -6.01 -16.36
C VAL A 48 -0.24 -7.10 -16.17
N PRO A 49 -0.58 -7.53 -14.93
CA PRO A 49 -1.68 -8.47 -14.70
C PRO A 49 -3.02 -7.87 -15.15
N ILE A 50 -3.68 -8.50 -16.12
CA ILE A 50 -4.93 -8.00 -16.69
C ILE A 50 -6.01 -9.08 -16.61
N ILE A 51 -7.24 -8.67 -16.29
CA ILE A 51 -8.45 -9.48 -16.40
C ILE A 51 -9.59 -8.65 -17.05
N SER A 52 -10.49 -9.31 -17.77
CA SER A 52 -11.73 -8.64 -18.20
C SER A 52 -12.77 -8.66 -17.06
N TYR A 53 -13.59 -7.62 -16.95
CA TYR A 53 -14.68 -7.58 -15.97
C TYR A 53 -15.66 -8.76 -16.17
N LYS A 54 -15.95 -9.11 -17.42
CA LYS A 54 -16.80 -10.27 -17.77
C LYS A 54 -16.22 -11.55 -17.20
N SER A 55 -14.94 -11.84 -17.44
CA SER A 55 -14.25 -13.03 -16.91
C SER A 55 -14.17 -13.03 -15.39
N ALA A 56 -13.87 -11.87 -14.77
CA ALA A 56 -13.82 -11.75 -13.32
C ALA A 56 -15.16 -12.06 -12.64
N LYS A 57 -16.28 -11.72 -13.30
CA LYS A 57 -17.63 -11.97 -12.79
C LYS A 57 -18.07 -13.43 -12.99
N SER A 58 -17.73 -14.06 -14.12
CA SER A 58 -18.21 -15.39 -14.49
C SER A 58 -17.30 -16.53 -14.01
N ASP A 59 -16.02 -16.28 -13.78
CA ASP A 59 -15.03 -17.33 -13.44
C ASP A 59 -14.25 -16.98 -12.18
N LYS A 60 -14.60 -17.64 -11.09
CA LYS A 60 -13.93 -17.47 -9.79
C LYS A 60 -12.45 -17.91 -9.80
N LYS A 61 -12.07 -18.89 -10.65
CA LYS A 61 -10.67 -19.34 -10.75
C LYS A 61 -9.80 -18.28 -11.42
N LEU A 62 -10.31 -17.66 -12.48
CA LEU A 62 -9.63 -16.54 -13.13
C LEU A 62 -9.55 -15.32 -12.21
N LEU A 63 -10.62 -14.99 -11.50
CA LEU A 63 -10.62 -13.92 -10.50
C LEU A 63 -9.57 -14.19 -9.43
N LEU A 64 -9.50 -15.39 -8.85
CA LEU A 64 -8.49 -15.77 -7.85
C LEU A 64 -7.08 -15.64 -8.40
N LYS A 65 -6.83 -16.11 -9.63
CA LYS A 65 -5.51 -15.99 -10.29
C LYS A 65 -5.10 -14.51 -10.43
N TRP A 66 -6.04 -13.65 -10.81
CA TRP A 66 -5.79 -12.21 -10.93
C TRP A 66 -5.55 -11.55 -9.57
N LEU A 67 -6.32 -11.89 -8.52
CA LEU A 67 -6.13 -11.40 -7.16
C LEU A 67 -4.77 -11.84 -6.58
N LYS A 68 -4.32 -13.08 -6.84
CA LYS A 68 -2.97 -13.52 -6.49
C LYS A 68 -1.89 -12.68 -7.19
N SER A 69 -2.10 -12.29 -8.44
CA SER A 69 -1.18 -11.39 -9.14
C SER A 69 -1.20 -9.97 -8.56
N LEU A 70 -2.39 -9.45 -8.21
CA LEU A 70 -2.53 -8.17 -7.51
C LEU A 70 -1.77 -8.18 -6.18
N HIS A 71 -1.93 -9.25 -5.40
CA HIS A 71 -1.20 -9.43 -4.14
C HIS A 71 0.32 -9.49 -4.37
N CYS A 72 0.77 -10.26 -5.37
CA CYS A 72 2.18 -10.45 -5.68
C CYS A 72 2.89 -9.14 -6.11
N TYR A 73 2.26 -8.33 -6.95
CA TYR A 73 2.87 -7.14 -7.57
C TYR A 73 2.37 -5.80 -7.01
N GLY A 74 1.36 -5.82 -6.13
CA GLY A 74 0.79 -4.61 -5.54
C GLY A 74 -0.14 -3.83 -6.47
N PHE A 75 -0.31 -4.23 -7.74
CA PHE A 75 -1.25 -3.62 -8.67
C PHE A 75 -1.69 -4.59 -9.76
N ALA A 76 -2.86 -4.34 -10.35
CA ALA A 76 -3.37 -5.09 -11.49
C ALA A 76 -4.40 -4.24 -12.25
N LYS A 77 -4.71 -4.62 -13.49
CA LYS A 77 -5.64 -3.91 -14.36
C LYS A 77 -6.88 -4.78 -14.65
N MET A 78 -8.05 -4.15 -14.61
CA MET A 78 -9.29 -4.74 -15.09
C MET A 78 -9.79 -3.95 -16.30
N ILE A 79 -10.18 -4.63 -17.36
CA ILE A 79 -10.66 -4.04 -18.60
C ILE A 79 -12.11 -4.42 -18.89
N GLY A 80 -12.76 -3.69 -19.80
CA GLY A 80 -14.16 -3.95 -20.18
C GLY A 80 -15.16 -3.60 -19.08
N CYS A 81 -14.82 -2.71 -18.15
CA CYS A 81 -15.73 -2.19 -17.15
C CYS A 81 -16.69 -1.16 -17.79
N GLU A 82 -17.94 -1.12 -17.31
CA GLU A 82 -18.92 -0.11 -17.69
C GLU A 82 -18.41 1.29 -17.34
N LYS A 83 -18.38 2.22 -18.29
CA LYS A 83 -17.93 3.60 -18.12
C LYS A 83 -18.98 4.48 -17.42
N LYS A 84 -19.36 4.10 -16.21
CA LYS A 84 -20.36 4.78 -15.39
C LYS A 84 -19.85 5.04 -13.98
N SER A 85 -20.16 6.22 -13.42
CA SER A 85 -19.85 6.54 -12.03
C SER A 85 -20.43 5.49 -11.09
N GLY A 86 -19.67 5.11 -10.06
CA GLY A 86 -20.05 4.07 -9.09
C GLY A 86 -19.82 2.62 -9.55
N THR A 87 -19.41 2.35 -10.79
CA THR A 87 -19.08 0.98 -11.26
C THR A 87 -18.00 0.33 -10.40
N ILE A 88 -17.06 1.12 -9.87
CA ILE A 88 -16.00 0.63 -8.96
C ILE A 88 -16.55 -0.07 -7.73
N VAL A 89 -17.73 0.31 -7.23
CA VAL A 89 -18.40 -0.37 -6.10
C VAL A 89 -18.82 -1.78 -6.48
N LYS A 90 -19.35 -1.96 -7.72
CA LYS A 90 -19.69 -3.29 -8.25
C LYS A 90 -18.45 -4.17 -8.40
N ILE A 91 -17.32 -3.58 -8.82
CA ILE A 91 -16.02 -4.27 -8.95
C ILE A 91 -15.51 -4.70 -7.59
N ALA A 92 -15.48 -3.80 -6.60
CA ALA A 92 -15.02 -4.11 -5.24
C ALA A 92 -15.82 -5.27 -4.62
N LYS A 93 -17.13 -5.33 -4.85
CA LYS A 93 -18.00 -6.41 -4.35
C LYS A 93 -17.70 -7.80 -4.93
N LEU A 94 -16.89 -7.92 -5.97
CA LEU A 94 -16.46 -9.23 -6.49
C LEU A 94 -15.48 -9.94 -5.54
N PHE A 95 -14.76 -9.18 -4.70
CA PHE A 95 -13.69 -9.72 -3.85
C PHE A 95 -13.59 -9.06 -2.47
N GLY A 96 -14.46 -8.11 -2.13
CA GLY A 96 -14.43 -7.44 -0.84
C GLY A 96 -15.55 -6.43 -0.65
N TYR A 97 -15.34 -5.52 0.27
CA TYR A 97 -16.26 -4.43 0.58
C TYR A 97 -15.56 -3.07 0.46
N VAL A 98 -16.34 -2.01 0.28
CA VAL A 98 -15.82 -0.65 0.20
C VAL A 98 -15.70 -0.07 1.60
N ARG A 99 -14.50 0.36 1.99
CA ARG A 99 -14.29 1.16 3.19
C ARG A 99 -14.81 2.58 2.93
N GLU A 100 -15.87 2.94 3.61
CA GLU A 100 -16.40 4.30 3.54
C GLU A 100 -15.50 5.29 4.29
N THR A 101 -15.30 6.47 3.71
CA THR A 101 -14.45 7.53 4.27
C THR A 101 -15.20 8.86 4.27
N ASN A 102 -14.55 9.94 4.69
CA ASN A 102 -15.11 11.29 4.56
C ASN A 102 -15.37 11.73 3.09
N TYR A 103 -14.89 10.96 2.11
CA TYR A 103 -15.20 11.11 0.68
C TYR A 103 -16.41 10.28 0.24
N GLY A 104 -17.04 9.50 1.17
CA GLY A 104 -18.06 8.50 0.87
C GLY A 104 -17.47 7.16 0.41
N LYS A 105 -18.31 6.37 -0.23
CA LYS A 105 -17.94 5.04 -0.79
C LYS A 105 -17.12 5.15 -2.06
N TRP A 106 -17.39 6.17 -2.86
CA TRP A 106 -16.61 6.53 -4.06
C TRP A 106 -16.80 8.03 -4.35
N PHE A 107 -15.93 8.56 -5.17
CA PHE A 107 -16.04 9.92 -5.69
C PHE A 107 -15.45 10.01 -7.09
N ASP A 108 -15.98 10.93 -7.90
CA ASP A 108 -15.47 11.20 -9.23
C ASP A 108 -14.32 12.21 -9.18
N VAL A 109 -13.21 11.86 -9.83
CA VAL A 109 -12.07 12.75 -10.03
C VAL A 109 -12.23 13.46 -11.37
N LYS A 110 -12.47 14.77 -11.33
CA LYS A 110 -12.60 15.63 -12.50
C LYS A 110 -12.04 17.02 -12.21
N SER A 111 -11.49 17.66 -13.22
CA SER A 111 -11.01 19.05 -13.09
C SER A 111 -12.15 19.96 -12.67
N LYS A 112 -11.87 20.83 -11.72
CA LYS A 112 -12.79 21.86 -11.21
C LYS A 112 -12.07 23.21 -11.20
N SER A 113 -12.79 24.26 -11.58
CA SER A 113 -12.35 25.62 -11.31
C SER A 113 -12.24 25.82 -9.79
N ASN A 114 -11.19 26.50 -9.32
CA ASN A 114 -10.92 26.76 -7.90
C ASN A 114 -10.80 25.50 -7.02
N ALA A 115 -10.13 24.47 -7.54
CA ALA A 115 -9.90 23.23 -6.80
C ALA A 115 -8.92 23.45 -5.65
N VAL A 116 -9.34 23.12 -4.42
CA VAL A 116 -8.49 23.12 -3.22
C VAL A 116 -7.54 21.91 -3.20
N ASN A 117 -7.91 20.81 -3.85
CA ASN A 117 -7.10 19.60 -3.93
C ASN A 117 -6.52 19.45 -5.33
N LEU A 118 -5.21 19.25 -5.44
CA LEU A 118 -4.49 19.05 -6.71
C LEU A 118 -5.04 17.87 -7.54
N ALA A 119 -5.67 16.88 -6.91
CA ALA A 119 -6.34 15.79 -7.64
C ALA A 119 -7.50 16.27 -8.53
N TYR A 120 -8.04 17.45 -8.29
CA TYR A 120 -9.10 18.09 -9.10
C TYR A 120 -8.56 19.17 -10.04
N THR A 121 -7.26 19.23 -10.25
CA THR A 121 -6.61 20.12 -11.21
C THR A 121 -6.12 19.32 -12.42
N ASN A 122 -5.64 19.99 -13.44
CA ASN A 122 -4.98 19.39 -14.61
C ASN A 122 -3.46 19.22 -14.43
N LEU A 123 -2.94 19.46 -13.22
CA LEU A 123 -1.52 19.33 -12.91
C LEU A 123 -1.17 17.86 -12.68
N GLY A 124 0.00 17.44 -13.16
CA GLY A 124 0.54 16.10 -12.93
C GLY A 124 0.86 15.90 -11.44
N LEU A 125 0.52 14.73 -10.93
CA LEU A 125 0.87 14.32 -9.58
C LEU A 125 2.13 13.45 -9.60
N LYS A 126 3.08 13.75 -8.72
CA LYS A 126 4.25 12.90 -8.50
C LYS A 126 3.84 11.59 -7.81
N ALA A 127 4.70 10.57 -7.87
CA ALA A 127 4.48 9.31 -7.17
C ALA A 127 4.22 9.55 -5.68
N HIS A 128 3.20 8.90 -5.14
CA HIS A 128 2.78 9.05 -3.74
C HIS A 128 1.94 7.86 -3.30
N THR A 129 1.85 7.64 -2.00
CA THR A 129 0.83 6.78 -1.40
C THR A 129 -0.37 7.63 -0.99
N ASP A 130 -1.58 7.10 -1.16
CA ASP A 130 -2.78 7.84 -0.81
C ASP A 130 -3.10 7.79 0.68
N ASN A 131 -3.60 8.92 1.17
CA ASN A 131 -4.16 9.10 2.51
C ASN A 131 -3.22 8.64 3.65
N PRO A 132 -1.92 8.98 3.65
CA PRO A 132 -1.01 8.59 4.72
C PRO A 132 -1.36 9.24 6.07
N TYR A 133 -2.24 10.25 6.08
CA TYR A 133 -2.80 10.90 7.27
C TYR A 133 -3.87 10.08 8.00
N ARG A 134 -4.17 8.84 7.53
CA ARG A 134 -5.09 7.90 8.18
C ARG A 134 -4.33 6.81 8.93
N ASN A 135 -4.92 6.33 10.02
CA ASN A 135 -4.46 5.15 10.72
C ASN A 135 -5.68 4.27 11.09
N PRO A 136 -5.81 3.06 10.52
CA PRO A 136 -4.95 2.49 9.48
C PRO A 136 -5.12 3.20 8.13
N VAL A 137 -4.07 3.18 7.31
CA VAL A 137 -4.13 3.67 5.92
C VAL A 137 -5.06 2.79 5.07
N PRO A 138 -5.58 3.28 3.93
CA PRO A 138 -6.29 2.44 2.97
C PRO A 138 -5.39 1.32 2.46
N THR A 139 -5.92 0.10 2.36
CA THR A 139 -5.16 -1.07 1.90
C THR A 139 -5.09 -1.17 0.40
N MET A 140 -6.17 -0.86 -0.29
CA MET A 140 -6.27 -0.94 -1.75
C MET A 140 -7.13 0.21 -2.27
N GLN A 141 -6.78 0.70 -3.45
CA GLN A 141 -7.52 1.73 -4.17
C GLN A 141 -7.91 1.23 -5.56
N ILE A 142 -9.12 1.53 -5.99
CA ILE A 142 -9.57 1.31 -7.35
C ILE A 142 -9.68 2.66 -8.05
N LEU A 143 -8.93 2.84 -9.14
CA LEU A 143 -9.01 4.00 -10.01
C LEU A 143 -9.66 3.57 -11.33
N HIS A 144 -10.78 4.20 -11.69
CA HIS A 144 -11.56 3.87 -12.88
C HIS A 144 -11.55 5.02 -13.89
N CYS A 145 -11.09 4.76 -15.09
CA CYS A 145 -11.12 5.72 -16.19
C CYS A 145 -12.51 5.77 -16.81
N LEU A 146 -13.28 6.80 -16.51
CA LEU A 146 -14.61 7.02 -17.09
C LEU A 146 -14.53 7.64 -18.48
N LYS A 147 -13.58 8.59 -18.67
CA LYS A 147 -13.34 9.26 -19.95
C LYS A 147 -11.84 9.47 -20.09
N SER A 148 -11.27 9.03 -21.20
CA SER A 148 -9.88 9.32 -21.55
C SER A 148 -9.81 10.63 -22.32
N SER A 149 -8.89 11.52 -21.94
CA SER A 149 -8.52 12.67 -22.77
C SER A 149 -7.61 12.23 -23.91
N THR A 150 -7.59 13.00 -24.99
CA THR A 150 -6.72 12.70 -26.16
C THR A 150 -5.26 12.90 -25.89
N LYS A 151 -4.88 13.72 -24.89
CA LYS A 151 -3.50 14.00 -24.52
C LYS A 151 -3.35 14.04 -22.99
N GLY A 152 -2.39 13.29 -22.45
CA GLY A 152 -2.07 13.26 -21.01
C GLY A 152 -3.08 12.45 -20.18
N GLY A 153 -2.96 12.57 -18.86
CA GLY A 153 -3.82 11.88 -17.90
C GLY A 153 -3.43 10.42 -17.64
N ASP A 154 -2.27 9.97 -18.11
CA ASP A 154 -1.79 8.61 -17.87
C ASP A 154 -1.49 8.38 -16.39
N SER A 155 -1.94 7.23 -15.88
CA SER A 155 -1.59 6.77 -14.53
C SER A 155 -0.26 6.01 -14.58
N LYS A 156 0.70 6.49 -13.78
CA LYS A 156 1.99 5.82 -13.59
C LYS A 156 1.97 5.11 -12.23
N VAL A 157 2.43 3.87 -12.21
CA VAL A 157 2.58 3.07 -10.99
C VAL A 157 4.06 2.86 -10.72
N VAL A 158 4.46 3.02 -9.46
CA VAL A 158 5.84 2.82 -9.00
C VAL A 158 5.82 1.80 -7.86
N ASP A 159 6.75 0.86 -7.88
CA ASP A 159 6.95 -0.07 -6.78
C ASP A 159 7.76 0.65 -5.67
N GLY A 160 7.06 1.11 -4.64
CA GLY A 160 7.66 1.79 -3.49
C GLY A 160 8.59 0.91 -2.68
N PHE A 161 8.34 -0.41 -2.61
CA PHE A 161 9.24 -1.35 -1.95
C PHE A 161 10.55 -1.48 -2.72
N LYS A 162 10.48 -1.60 -4.05
CA LYS A 162 11.66 -1.61 -4.90
C LYS A 162 12.47 -0.33 -4.77
N ALA A 163 11.79 0.83 -4.74
CA ALA A 163 12.44 2.13 -4.54
C ALA A 163 13.18 2.20 -3.18
N ALA A 164 12.54 1.76 -2.10
CA ALA A 164 13.15 1.71 -0.77
C ALA A 164 14.37 0.77 -0.71
N LEU A 165 14.28 -0.41 -1.34
CA LEU A 165 15.39 -1.36 -1.41
C LEU A 165 16.55 -0.84 -2.25
N LEU A 166 16.28 -0.09 -3.32
CA LEU A 166 17.31 0.59 -4.11
C LEU A 166 17.99 1.68 -3.27
N LEU A 167 17.20 2.51 -2.56
CA LEU A 167 17.76 3.51 -1.65
C LEU A 167 18.67 2.86 -0.59
N LYS A 168 18.24 1.74 0.01
CA LYS A 168 19.04 0.98 0.97
C LYS A 168 20.39 0.53 0.39
N LYS A 169 20.38 0.09 -0.87
CA LYS A 169 21.59 -0.35 -1.59
C LYS A 169 22.52 0.82 -1.92
N GLU A 170 21.97 1.94 -2.38
CA GLU A 170 22.73 3.12 -2.79
C GLU A 170 23.26 3.94 -1.60
N ASN A 171 22.42 4.10 -0.56
CA ASN A 171 22.75 4.87 0.64
C ASN A 171 21.99 4.34 1.87
N LYS A 172 22.64 3.45 2.60
CA LYS A 172 22.08 2.83 3.82
C LYS A 172 21.73 3.87 4.89
N ASN A 173 22.49 4.96 5.00
CA ASN A 173 22.20 6.01 5.98
C ASN A 173 20.88 6.71 5.66
N TYR A 174 20.63 7.05 4.39
CA TYR A 174 19.36 7.64 3.97
C TYR A 174 18.16 6.72 4.22
N PHE A 175 18.31 5.42 3.91
CA PHE A 175 17.31 4.44 4.24
C PHE A 175 17.01 4.38 5.74
N ASN A 176 18.06 4.38 6.57
CA ASN A 176 17.94 4.35 8.03
C ASN A 176 17.24 5.61 8.57
N LEU A 177 17.57 6.80 8.06
CA LEU A 177 16.93 8.04 8.46
C LEU A 177 15.42 8.01 8.17
N LEU A 178 15.01 7.55 6.96
CA LEU A 178 13.61 7.48 6.57
C LEU A 178 12.83 6.34 7.24
N SER A 179 13.52 5.34 7.81
CA SER A 179 12.88 4.26 8.57
C SER A 179 12.91 4.46 10.08
N LYS A 180 13.82 5.28 10.59
CA LYS A 180 13.95 5.57 12.02
C LYS A 180 13.03 6.69 12.48
N TYR A 181 13.02 7.80 11.75
CA TYR A 181 12.28 8.99 12.15
C TYR A 181 10.92 9.06 11.47
N CYS A 182 9.90 9.46 12.24
CA CYS A 182 8.56 9.63 11.72
C CYS A 182 8.41 10.93 10.95
N SER A 183 7.68 10.86 9.85
CA SER A 183 7.03 12.00 9.22
C SER A 183 5.63 12.17 9.78
N ARG A 184 5.14 13.39 9.78
CA ARG A 184 3.78 13.75 10.14
C ARG A 184 2.99 14.01 8.87
N PHE A 185 1.78 13.50 8.81
CA PHE A 185 0.87 13.72 7.68
C PHE A 185 -0.42 14.32 8.19
N GLU A 186 -0.94 15.30 7.46
CA GLU A 186 -2.12 16.05 7.87
C GLU A 186 -3.04 16.29 6.68
N PHE A 187 -4.34 16.22 6.95
CA PHE A 187 -5.38 16.60 6.02
C PHE A 187 -6.46 17.42 6.74
N LYS A 188 -6.69 18.63 6.26
CA LYS A 188 -7.79 19.49 6.68
C LYS A 188 -8.84 19.51 5.57
N GLY A 189 -9.99 18.92 5.83
CA GLY A 189 -11.11 18.86 4.91
C GLY A 189 -12.24 19.83 5.29
N LYS A 190 -13.28 19.82 4.47
CA LYS A 190 -14.54 20.51 4.79
C LYS A 190 -15.25 19.81 5.96
N LYS A 191 -16.24 20.47 6.56
CA LYS A 191 -17.10 19.94 7.65
C LYS A 191 -16.30 19.46 8.87
N ASN A 192 -15.31 20.22 9.29
CA ASN A 192 -14.48 19.93 10.47
C ASN A 192 -13.69 18.59 10.40
N VAL A 193 -13.47 18.05 9.19
CA VAL A 193 -12.61 16.88 9.05
C VAL A 193 -11.15 17.30 9.19
N HIS A 194 -10.49 16.80 10.24
CA HIS A 194 -9.08 17.02 10.50
C HIS A 194 -8.42 15.68 10.84
N LEU A 195 -7.62 15.17 9.94
CA LEU A 195 -6.97 13.88 10.05
C LEU A 195 -5.47 14.05 10.18
N LYS A 196 -4.87 13.35 11.12
CA LYS A 196 -3.43 13.38 11.38
C LYS A 196 -2.91 11.97 11.61
N SER A 197 -1.71 11.73 11.16
CA SER A 197 -0.97 10.52 11.46
C SER A 197 0.51 10.79 11.57
N ARG A 198 1.23 9.78 12.06
CA ARG A 198 2.66 9.82 12.26
C ARG A 198 3.25 8.45 11.95
N PHE A 199 4.05 8.37 10.87
CA PHE A 199 4.70 7.14 10.42
C PHE A 199 6.09 7.44 9.88
N PRO A 200 7.06 6.51 9.99
CA PRO A 200 8.24 6.55 9.15
C PRO A 200 7.84 6.48 7.67
N MET A 201 8.59 7.13 6.78
CA MET A 201 8.33 6.99 5.34
C MET A 201 8.55 5.55 4.86
N ILE A 202 9.49 4.85 5.47
CA ILE A 202 9.81 3.44 5.25
C ILE A 202 9.53 2.70 6.56
N THR A 203 8.46 1.94 6.62
CA THR A 203 8.08 1.20 7.83
C THR A 203 8.68 -0.20 7.80
N LEU A 204 9.35 -0.55 8.90
CA LEU A 204 9.96 -1.86 9.08
C LEU A 204 9.24 -2.63 10.20
N SER A 205 9.23 -3.95 10.09
CA SER A 205 8.85 -4.86 11.17
C SER A 205 9.92 -4.88 12.27
N PRO A 206 9.63 -5.47 13.45
CA PRO A 206 10.64 -5.74 14.46
C PRO A 206 11.86 -6.54 13.94
N ASP A 207 11.66 -7.38 12.92
CA ASP A 207 12.70 -8.17 12.25
C ASP A 207 13.39 -7.44 11.10
N ASN A 208 13.16 -6.13 10.97
CA ASN A 208 13.69 -5.27 9.90
C ASN A 208 13.26 -5.64 8.49
N GLU A 209 12.09 -6.28 8.33
CA GLU A 209 11.45 -6.46 7.03
C GLU A 209 10.66 -5.20 6.64
N LEU A 210 10.72 -4.82 5.37
CA LEU A 210 9.99 -3.67 4.83
C LEU A 210 8.49 -3.99 4.74
N THR A 211 7.67 -3.33 5.55
CA THR A 211 6.22 -3.62 5.66
C THR A 211 5.32 -2.60 5.00
N ALA A 212 5.74 -1.33 4.94
CA ALA A 212 4.93 -0.27 4.32
C ALA A 212 5.77 0.92 3.86
N ILE A 213 5.20 1.66 2.92
CA ILE A 213 5.69 2.98 2.49
C ILE A 213 4.60 4.01 2.75
N HIS A 214 4.97 5.12 3.41
CA HIS A 214 4.13 6.28 3.64
C HIS A 214 4.79 7.50 3.01
N PHE A 215 4.42 7.82 1.78
CA PHE A 215 5.06 8.89 1.03
C PHE A 215 4.03 9.75 0.31
N ASN A 216 3.86 11.00 0.75
CA ASN A 216 2.98 11.93 0.07
C ASN A 216 3.41 13.38 0.39
N ASN A 217 4.07 14.02 -0.57
CA ASN A 217 4.60 15.37 -0.41
C ASN A 217 3.53 16.48 -0.33
N ARG A 218 2.25 16.17 -0.61
CA ARG A 218 1.14 17.12 -0.52
C ARG A 218 0.50 17.16 0.87
N SER A 219 0.59 16.06 1.61
CA SER A 219 -0.01 15.92 2.94
C SER A 219 1.02 15.82 4.06
N ILE A 220 2.31 15.95 3.73
CA ILE A 220 3.36 16.00 4.74
C ILE A 220 3.24 17.33 5.51
N ALA A 221 3.20 17.22 6.83
CA ALA A 221 3.24 18.34 7.75
C ALA A 221 4.71 18.67 8.10
N PRO A 222 5.00 19.76 8.84
CA PRO A 222 6.35 20.09 9.26
C PRO A 222 7.04 18.91 9.95
N ILE A 223 8.28 18.64 9.57
CA ILE A 223 9.09 17.56 10.10
C ILE A 223 9.68 18.00 11.43
N THR A 224 9.11 17.52 12.52
CA THR A 224 9.49 17.91 13.89
C THR A 224 10.07 16.77 14.72
N ASP A 225 10.05 15.56 14.19
CA ASP A 225 10.48 14.35 14.90
C ASP A 225 11.94 13.97 14.62
N VAL A 226 12.61 14.72 13.75
CA VAL A 226 14.00 14.51 13.37
C VAL A 226 14.90 15.43 14.20
N PRO A 227 15.93 14.94 14.89
CA PRO A 227 16.90 15.77 15.60
C PRO A 227 17.59 16.76 14.66
N TYR A 228 17.93 17.93 15.18
CA TYR A 228 18.55 19.00 14.39
C TYR A 228 19.78 18.54 13.61
N ASN A 229 20.65 17.77 14.22
CA ASN A 229 21.89 17.27 13.59
C ASN A 229 21.62 16.30 12.41
N ASP A 230 20.48 15.63 12.39
CA ASP A 230 20.09 14.71 11.33
C ASP A 230 19.22 15.37 10.24
N MET A 231 18.69 16.58 10.49
CA MET A 231 17.69 17.24 9.67
C MET A 231 18.14 17.42 8.22
N THR A 232 19.36 17.95 8.00
CA THR A 232 19.91 18.15 6.65
C THR A 232 19.98 16.84 5.88
N ASN A 233 20.49 15.77 6.50
CA ASN A 233 20.59 14.46 5.85
C ASN A 233 19.23 13.81 5.66
N TYR A 234 18.28 14.04 6.55
CA TYR A 234 16.91 13.58 6.39
C TYR A 234 16.24 14.22 5.15
N TYR A 235 16.38 15.52 4.95
CA TYR A 235 15.86 16.18 3.74
C TYR A 235 16.56 15.73 2.46
N LYS A 236 17.87 15.46 2.49
CA LYS A 236 18.59 14.84 1.37
C LYS A 236 18.04 13.43 1.06
N ALA A 237 17.80 12.62 2.11
CA ALA A 237 17.20 11.31 1.97
C ALA A 237 15.78 11.37 1.40
N TYR A 238 14.94 12.28 1.93
CA TYR A 238 13.59 12.53 1.44
C TYR A 238 13.60 12.91 -0.05
N ARG A 239 14.46 13.85 -0.45
CA ARG A 239 14.59 14.27 -1.85
C ARG A 239 15.08 13.15 -2.76
N LYS A 240 16.01 12.31 -2.28
CA LYS A 240 16.52 11.16 -3.04
C LYS A 240 15.45 10.10 -3.25
N PHE A 241 14.55 9.93 -2.27
CA PHE A 241 13.45 8.95 -2.32
C PHE A 241 12.24 9.45 -3.14
N SER A 242 12.09 10.76 -3.37
CA SER A 242 11.02 11.38 -4.16
C SER A 242 11.28 11.30 -5.68
#